data_ac0635693823cd84b9cc9a6554574cd3
#
_entry.id   ac0635693823cd84b9cc9a6554574cd3
#
_cell.length_a   1.000
_cell.length_b   1.000
_cell.length_c   1.000
_cell.angle_alpha   90.00
_cell.angle_beta   90.00
_cell.angle_gamma   90.00
#
_symmetry.space_group_name_H-M   'P 1'
#
loop_
_entity.id
_entity.type
_entity.pdbx_description
1 polymer ?
#
loop_
_entity_poly.entity_id
_entity_poly.type
_entity_poly.pdbx_seq_one_letter_code
_entity_poly.pdbx_strand_id
1 'polypeptide(L)'
;MAATDPLASMDDGTRAALDVPSDLLAIDPEDMRRLGYSIVDRVVEHMASIGDQRAISEEEPARLRALIGGPAPVTPSPIADDLGLLADVVLRNQQHGDHPRYFARVPGPSSYPAVLGEWLATGMQSVASSWGGGSGPTAVEIIACEWLRDAIGLAPTCEAVLLSGGSMANITGAITARRLRGEGVIYLTDQTHASIKRGLLAMGQPAEAIRSLPPDEHYRLSASTLRAAMAEDRSRGLRPLMVVATAGTTNTGAVDDLPSIADICDEYGAWLHVDGAYGGPAALCKRGRAVMPGLERADSFVVDPHKWLFQPYDIACLFVREPGALERTFAMYPEYLADVTGSEVDLHNRSLELTRRGRGIKLWLTLRAYGLDTIGRAIDRGIGLAEYAQLVIEADPNLEIVTPAQLGIITFAARGRTDRDHSLAAARLTADGYAAVTSTVLSGRTVLRLCIINPATTTAALDGTIERLSAYLA
;
A
#
# COMPACT_ATOMS: atom_id res chain seq x y z
N MET A 1 46.82 40.57 -16.99
CA MET A 1 47.12 39.18 -16.74
C MET A 1 46.38 38.38 -17.79
N ALA A 2 47.06 37.70 -18.70
CA ALA A 2 46.42 36.78 -19.64
C ALA A 2 45.78 35.62 -18.79
N ALA A 3 44.53 35.31 -18.97
CA ALA A 3 43.87 34.19 -18.35
C ALA A 3 44.63 32.90 -18.81
N THR A 4 45.29 32.20 -17.90
CA THR A 4 45.87 30.92 -18.20
C THR A 4 44.77 29.96 -18.59
N ASP A 5 44.87 29.32 -19.74
CA ASP A 5 43.95 28.33 -20.24
C ASP A 5 43.83 27.16 -19.17
N PRO A 6 42.68 26.98 -18.51
CA PRO A 6 42.55 25.91 -17.52
C PRO A 6 42.81 24.51 -18.09
N LEU A 7 42.59 24.29 -19.39
CA LEU A 7 42.78 23.03 -20.07
C LEU A 7 44.29 22.68 -20.19
N ALA A 8 45.17 23.70 -20.25
CA ALA A 8 46.63 23.49 -20.35
C ALA A 8 47.24 22.85 -19.09
N SER A 9 46.56 22.95 -17.94
CA SER A 9 47.01 22.40 -16.65
C SER A 9 46.39 21.04 -16.30
N MET A 10 45.49 20.51 -17.14
CA MET A 10 44.82 19.23 -16.92
C MET A 10 45.75 18.04 -17.32
N ASP A 11 45.65 16.95 -16.54
CA ASP A 11 46.25 15.67 -16.95
C ASP A 11 45.54 15.08 -18.17
N ASP A 12 46.20 14.17 -18.87
CA ASP A 12 45.74 13.57 -20.11
C ASP A 12 44.42 12.78 -19.91
N GLY A 13 44.21 12.12 -18.76
CA GLY A 13 43.00 11.37 -18.45
C GLY A 13 41.79 12.28 -18.28
N THR A 14 41.96 13.40 -17.56
CA THR A 14 40.91 14.40 -17.37
C THR A 14 40.55 15.07 -18.71
N ARG A 15 41.56 15.40 -19.55
CA ARG A 15 41.36 15.97 -20.88
C ARG A 15 40.58 15.00 -21.78
N ALA A 16 40.96 13.73 -21.85
CA ALA A 16 40.29 12.70 -22.61
C ALA A 16 38.84 12.50 -22.16
N ALA A 17 38.53 12.64 -20.86
CA ALA A 17 37.16 12.59 -20.34
C ALA A 17 36.31 13.77 -20.81
N LEU A 18 36.88 14.95 -21.00
CA LEU A 18 36.18 16.13 -21.53
C LEU A 18 35.95 16.06 -23.05
N ASP A 19 36.69 15.23 -23.76
CA ASP A 19 36.50 14.99 -25.21
C ASP A 19 35.31 14.02 -25.50
N VAL A 20 34.70 13.43 -24.44
CA VAL A 20 33.53 12.59 -24.61
C VAL A 20 32.33 13.48 -25.04
N PRO A 21 31.61 13.11 -26.12
CA PRO A 21 30.45 13.87 -26.56
C PRO A 21 29.41 14.07 -25.45
N SER A 22 28.93 15.29 -25.27
CA SER A 22 27.94 15.65 -24.22
C SER A 22 26.56 15.04 -24.48
N ASP A 23 26.29 14.59 -25.70
CA ASP A 23 25.02 13.99 -26.14
C ASP A 23 25.00 12.45 -26.16
N LEU A 24 26.02 11.80 -25.58
CA LEU A 24 26.14 10.35 -25.57
C LEU A 24 24.91 9.58 -25.03
N LEU A 25 24.19 10.17 -24.07
CA LEU A 25 22.98 9.61 -23.49
C LEU A 25 21.70 10.27 -24.04
N ALA A 26 21.81 11.11 -25.04
CA ALA A 26 20.67 11.78 -25.64
C ALA A 26 19.91 10.86 -26.59
N ILE A 27 18.60 11.01 -26.60
CA ILE A 27 17.69 10.38 -27.56
C ILE A 27 17.00 11.50 -28.33
N ASP A 28 16.87 11.36 -29.66
CA ASP A 28 16.19 12.34 -30.48
C ASP A 28 14.74 12.58 -30.02
N PRO A 29 14.24 13.82 -29.96
CA PRO A 29 12.88 14.11 -29.50
C PRO A 29 11.76 13.41 -30.29
N GLU A 30 11.96 13.11 -31.57
CA GLU A 30 10.96 12.35 -32.37
C GLU A 30 10.96 10.88 -31.96
N ASP A 31 12.13 10.30 -31.72
CA ASP A 31 12.25 8.95 -31.16
C ASP A 31 11.67 8.86 -29.75
N MET A 32 11.93 9.87 -28.88
CA MET A 32 11.29 9.93 -27.56
C MET A 32 9.76 9.89 -27.67
N ARG A 33 9.17 10.69 -28.59
CA ARG A 33 7.72 10.68 -28.82
C ARG A 33 7.22 9.34 -29.35
N ARG A 34 7.88 8.80 -30.34
CA ARG A 34 7.51 7.49 -30.96
C ARG A 34 7.52 6.37 -29.91
N LEU A 35 8.59 6.27 -29.13
CA LEU A 35 8.71 5.26 -28.06
C LEU A 35 7.70 5.51 -26.95
N GLY A 36 7.51 6.76 -26.53
CA GLY A 36 6.54 7.14 -25.51
C GLY A 36 5.11 6.81 -25.93
N TYR A 37 4.70 7.14 -27.13
CA TYR A 37 3.37 6.80 -27.63
C TYR A 37 3.16 5.29 -27.72
N SER A 38 4.17 4.52 -28.11
CA SER A 38 4.06 3.06 -28.11
C SER A 38 3.79 2.48 -26.72
N ILE A 39 4.31 3.09 -25.68
CA ILE A 39 4.01 2.69 -24.28
C ILE A 39 2.60 3.12 -23.87
N VAL A 40 2.16 4.32 -24.27
CA VAL A 40 0.77 4.77 -24.02
C VAL A 40 -0.20 3.78 -24.63
N ASP A 41 -0.02 3.43 -25.91
CA ASP A 41 -0.89 2.49 -26.62
C ASP A 41 -0.94 1.13 -25.92
N ARG A 42 0.21 0.57 -25.52
CA ARG A 42 0.29 -0.69 -24.77
C ARG A 42 -0.42 -0.63 -23.42
N VAL A 43 -0.28 0.47 -22.68
CA VAL A 43 -0.95 0.64 -21.38
C VAL A 43 -2.46 0.76 -21.56
N VAL A 44 -2.91 1.53 -22.56
CA VAL A 44 -4.35 1.68 -22.87
C VAL A 44 -4.94 0.34 -23.31
N GLU A 45 -4.26 -0.41 -24.18
CA GLU A 45 -4.69 -1.73 -24.62
C GLU A 45 -4.77 -2.72 -23.45
N HIS A 46 -3.74 -2.74 -22.58
CA HIS A 46 -3.75 -3.55 -21.35
C HIS A 46 -4.96 -3.23 -20.47
N MET A 47 -5.18 -1.94 -20.13
CA MET A 47 -6.30 -1.54 -19.29
C MET A 47 -7.67 -1.83 -19.92
N ALA A 48 -7.78 -1.76 -21.26
CA ALA A 48 -9.03 -2.05 -21.97
C ALA A 48 -9.33 -3.56 -22.06
N SER A 49 -8.29 -4.41 -22.12
CA SER A 49 -8.42 -5.85 -22.37
C SER A 49 -8.09 -6.73 -21.15
N ILE A 50 -7.73 -6.13 -20.00
CA ILE A 50 -7.28 -6.89 -18.82
C ILE A 50 -8.30 -7.95 -18.36
N GLY A 51 -9.59 -7.69 -18.50
CA GLY A 51 -10.66 -8.62 -18.17
C GLY A 51 -10.67 -9.92 -19.01
N ASP A 52 -10.06 -9.89 -20.18
CA ASP A 52 -9.96 -11.05 -21.09
C ASP A 52 -8.65 -11.82 -20.93
N GLN A 53 -7.72 -11.29 -20.12
CA GLN A 53 -6.44 -11.91 -19.83
C GLN A 53 -6.55 -12.87 -18.64
N ARG A 54 -5.45 -13.54 -18.32
CA ARG A 54 -5.34 -14.34 -17.09
C ARG A 54 -5.17 -13.41 -15.88
N ALA A 55 -5.85 -13.72 -14.79
CA ALA A 55 -5.73 -12.93 -13.55
C ALA A 55 -4.33 -13.03 -12.90
N ILE A 56 -3.60 -14.09 -13.21
CA ILE A 56 -2.20 -14.29 -12.82
C ILE A 56 -1.51 -15.16 -13.85
N SER A 57 -0.26 -14.86 -14.14
CA SER A 57 0.61 -15.67 -14.98
C SER A 57 1.96 -15.83 -14.33
N GLU A 58 2.51 -17.02 -14.43
CA GLU A 58 3.86 -17.36 -14.02
C GLU A 58 4.58 -18.04 -15.19
N GLU A 59 5.86 -17.78 -15.36
CA GLU A 59 6.74 -18.46 -16.31
C GLU A 59 7.84 -19.20 -15.52
N GLU A 60 8.35 -20.26 -16.09
CA GLU A 60 9.44 -21.03 -15.51
C GLU A 60 10.69 -20.15 -15.28
N PRO A 61 11.31 -20.18 -14.08
CA PRO A 61 12.44 -19.31 -13.74
C PRO A 61 13.62 -19.46 -14.71
N ALA A 62 13.90 -20.68 -15.17
CA ALA A 62 14.98 -20.94 -16.14
C ALA A 62 14.70 -20.27 -17.49
N ARG A 63 13.45 -20.28 -17.94
CA ARG A 63 13.03 -19.64 -19.20
C ARG A 63 13.12 -18.12 -19.12
N LEU A 64 12.63 -17.50 -18.00
CA LEU A 64 12.78 -16.06 -17.81
C LEU A 64 14.24 -15.65 -17.77
N ARG A 65 15.09 -16.39 -17.05
CA ARG A 65 16.53 -16.12 -17.01
C ARG A 65 17.20 -16.23 -18.38
N ALA A 66 16.75 -17.18 -19.22
CA ALA A 66 17.28 -17.33 -20.59
C ALA A 66 16.86 -16.18 -21.50
N LEU A 67 15.65 -15.60 -21.29
CA LEU A 67 15.11 -14.52 -22.12
C LEU A 67 15.67 -13.13 -21.74
N ILE A 68 15.88 -12.88 -20.45
CA ILE A 68 16.24 -11.55 -19.94
C ILE A 68 17.62 -11.51 -19.27
N GLY A 69 18.26 -12.67 -19.07
CA GLY A 69 19.55 -12.77 -18.40
C GLY A 69 20.72 -12.71 -19.38
N GLY A 70 21.93 -12.89 -18.81
CA GLY A 70 23.19 -12.85 -19.54
C GLY A 70 24.18 -11.90 -18.85
N PRO A 71 25.39 -11.71 -19.42
CA PRO A 71 26.31 -10.68 -18.94
C PRO A 71 25.71 -9.29 -19.18
N ALA A 72 26.13 -8.31 -18.39
CA ALA A 72 25.75 -6.92 -18.60
C ALA A 72 26.10 -6.48 -20.03
N PRO A 73 25.19 -5.83 -20.77
CA PRO A 73 25.45 -5.41 -22.15
C PRO A 73 26.56 -4.37 -22.18
N VAL A 74 27.56 -4.59 -23.02
CA VAL A 74 28.67 -3.65 -23.28
C VAL A 74 28.28 -2.71 -24.42
N THR A 75 27.44 -3.18 -25.34
CA THR A 75 26.92 -2.39 -26.47
C THR A 75 25.42 -2.24 -26.35
N PRO A 76 24.84 -1.10 -26.82
CA PRO A 76 23.41 -0.88 -26.74
C PRO A 76 22.62 -1.85 -27.62
N SER A 77 21.39 -2.17 -27.18
CA SER A 77 20.35 -2.83 -27.96
C SER A 77 19.32 -1.81 -28.46
N PRO A 78 18.48 -2.18 -29.46
CA PRO A 78 17.37 -1.34 -29.87
C PRO A 78 16.33 -1.22 -28.74
N ILE A 79 16.10 -0.01 -28.23
CA ILE A 79 15.16 0.25 -27.12
C ILE A 79 13.75 -0.28 -27.38
N ALA A 80 13.28 -0.22 -28.64
CA ALA A 80 11.95 -0.72 -29.01
C ALA A 80 11.78 -2.22 -28.78
N ASP A 81 12.84 -3.00 -29.04
CA ASP A 81 12.84 -4.46 -28.86
C ASP A 81 12.84 -4.78 -27.36
N ASP A 82 13.62 -4.06 -26.56
CA ASP A 82 13.66 -4.21 -25.10
C ASP A 82 12.34 -3.82 -24.45
N LEU A 83 11.70 -2.74 -24.89
CA LEU A 83 10.34 -2.38 -24.45
C LEU A 83 9.32 -3.45 -24.82
N GLY A 84 9.43 -4.06 -26.00
CA GLY A 84 8.63 -5.20 -26.40
C GLY A 84 8.83 -6.40 -25.47
N LEU A 85 10.07 -6.77 -25.20
CA LEU A 85 10.42 -7.86 -24.29
C LEU A 85 9.86 -7.61 -22.88
N LEU A 86 10.03 -6.40 -22.33
CA LEU A 86 9.49 -6.04 -21.03
C LEU A 86 7.97 -6.14 -20.99
N ALA A 87 7.26 -5.59 -21.97
CA ALA A 87 5.80 -5.57 -21.99
C ALA A 87 5.22 -6.98 -22.24
N ASP A 88 5.75 -7.71 -23.22
CA ASP A 88 5.15 -8.94 -23.73
C ASP A 88 5.59 -10.20 -22.98
N VAL A 89 6.73 -10.14 -22.27
CA VAL A 89 7.26 -11.26 -21.48
C VAL A 89 7.27 -10.94 -20.00
N VAL A 90 7.99 -9.87 -19.58
CA VAL A 90 8.21 -9.63 -18.15
C VAL A 90 6.92 -9.23 -17.44
N LEU A 91 6.22 -8.20 -17.95
CA LEU A 91 5.03 -7.65 -17.32
C LEU A 91 3.76 -8.48 -17.52
N ARG A 92 3.77 -9.45 -18.45
CA ARG A 92 2.70 -10.45 -18.53
C ARG A 92 2.83 -11.54 -17.48
N ASN A 93 4.05 -11.84 -17.02
CA ASN A 93 4.31 -12.87 -16.04
C ASN A 93 4.32 -12.31 -14.62
N GLN A 94 3.17 -11.85 -14.16
CA GLN A 94 2.95 -11.32 -12.83
C GLN A 94 1.52 -11.57 -12.35
N GLN A 95 1.26 -11.21 -11.09
CA GLN A 95 -0.10 -11.07 -10.58
C GLN A 95 -0.71 -9.77 -11.16
N HIS A 96 -1.85 -9.88 -11.80
CA HIS A 96 -2.59 -8.73 -12.31
C HIS A 96 -3.57 -8.23 -11.25
N GLY A 97 -3.08 -7.44 -10.28
CA GLY A 97 -3.91 -6.86 -9.22
C GLY A 97 -4.99 -5.91 -9.75
N ASP A 98 -4.85 -5.43 -10.97
CA ASP A 98 -5.81 -4.64 -11.73
C ASP A 98 -6.89 -5.46 -12.44
N HIS A 99 -6.77 -6.79 -12.50
CA HIS A 99 -7.74 -7.67 -13.15
C HIS A 99 -9.06 -7.75 -12.35
N PRO A 100 -10.24 -7.64 -12.99
CA PRO A 100 -11.53 -7.62 -12.29
C PRO A 100 -11.90 -8.93 -11.57
N ARG A 101 -11.22 -10.03 -11.83
CA ARG A 101 -11.32 -11.31 -11.13
C ARG A 101 -10.08 -11.66 -10.30
N TYR A 102 -9.28 -10.68 -9.95
CA TYR A 102 -8.19 -10.86 -9.00
C TYR A 102 -8.70 -10.59 -7.57
N PHE A 103 -9.00 -11.64 -6.83
CA PHE A 103 -9.50 -11.59 -5.44
C PHE A 103 -8.47 -12.02 -4.41
N ALA A 104 -7.26 -12.33 -4.84
CA ALA A 104 -6.15 -12.69 -3.97
C ALA A 104 -5.56 -11.45 -3.30
N ARG A 105 -5.00 -11.61 -2.09
CA ARG A 105 -4.36 -10.52 -1.34
C ARG A 105 -5.27 -9.29 -1.17
N VAL A 106 -4.72 -8.07 -1.32
CA VAL A 106 -5.46 -6.80 -1.32
C VAL A 106 -5.04 -6.02 -2.57
N PRO A 107 -5.62 -6.32 -3.74
CA PRO A 107 -5.23 -5.70 -5.00
C PRO A 107 -5.84 -4.30 -5.12
N GLY A 108 -5.06 -3.35 -5.60
CA GLY A 108 -5.57 -2.03 -5.99
C GLY A 108 -5.35 -1.84 -7.50
N PRO A 109 -6.42 -1.76 -8.33
CA PRO A 109 -6.25 -1.36 -9.72
C PRO A 109 -5.77 0.07 -9.79
N SER A 110 -4.87 0.38 -10.73
CA SER A 110 -4.47 1.76 -10.98
C SER A 110 -5.52 2.47 -11.81
N SER A 111 -5.94 3.65 -11.39
CA SER A 111 -6.76 4.52 -12.23
C SER A 111 -5.92 5.20 -13.31
N TYR A 112 -6.48 5.44 -14.50
CA TYR A 112 -5.72 6.05 -15.59
C TYR A 112 -5.21 7.47 -15.27
N PRO A 113 -5.97 8.36 -14.60
CA PRO A 113 -5.42 9.62 -14.12
C PRO A 113 -4.21 9.47 -13.20
N ALA A 114 -4.20 8.42 -12.34
CA ALA A 114 -3.05 8.15 -11.48
C ALA A 114 -1.83 7.70 -12.27
N VAL A 115 -2.01 6.90 -13.32
CA VAL A 115 -0.94 6.50 -14.25
C VAL A 115 -0.35 7.71 -14.96
N LEU A 116 -1.19 8.61 -15.45
CA LEU A 116 -0.73 9.88 -16.08
C LEU A 116 0.05 10.75 -15.09
N GLY A 117 -0.45 10.88 -13.85
CA GLY A 117 0.24 11.64 -12.80
C GLY A 117 1.59 11.05 -12.43
N GLU A 118 1.68 9.72 -12.35
CA GLU A 118 2.94 9.00 -12.10
C GLU A 118 3.93 9.19 -13.24
N TRP A 119 3.49 9.07 -14.48
CA TRP A 119 4.34 9.25 -15.65
C TRP A 119 4.87 10.68 -15.75
N LEU A 120 4.00 11.67 -15.55
CA LEU A 120 4.40 13.07 -15.55
C LEU A 120 5.44 13.35 -14.45
N ALA A 121 5.18 12.89 -13.21
CA ALA A 121 6.09 13.08 -12.09
C ALA A 121 7.46 12.45 -12.33
N THR A 122 7.49 11.24 -12.90
CA THR A 122 8.73 10.53 -13.21
C THR A 122 9.48 11.18 -14.38
N GLY A 123 8.78 11.50 -15.47
CA GLY A 123 9.38 12.12 -16.66
C GLY A 123 9.95 13.52 -16.40
N MET A 124 9.39 14.26 -15.44
CA MET A 124 9.88 15.57 -15.02
C MET A 124 10.79 15.54 -13.79
N GLN A 125 11.22 14.34 -13.37
CA GLN A 125 12.13 14.16 -12.23
C GLN A 125 11.66 14.83 -10.94
N SER A 126 10.35 14.76 -10.65
CA SER A 126 9.70 15.46 -9.56
C SER A 126 10.23 15.05 -8.19
N VAL A 127 10.65 16.02 -7.39
CA VAL A 127 11.14 15.88 -6.01
C VAL A 127 10.21 16.62 -5.07
N ALA A 128 9.80 15.98 -3.97
CA ALA A 128 8.98 16.53 -2.90
C ALA A 128 9.67 16.35 -1.53
N SER A 129 10.92 16.78 -1.43
CA SER A 129 11.71 16.66 -0.20
C SER A 129 11.61 17.91 0.66
N SER A 130 11.73 19.09 0.04
CA SER A 130 11.71 20.37 0.74
C SER A 130 10.98 21.42 -0.10
N TRP A 131 10.58 22.51 0.53
CA TRP A 131 9.99 23.63 -0.19
C TRP A 131 10.99 24.27 -1.15
N GLY A 132 12.22 24.50 -0.70
CA GLY A 132 13.28 25.08 -1.54
C GLY A 132 13.69 24.18 -2.70
N GLY A 133 13.68 22.85 -2.54
CA GLY A 133 14.05 21.90 -3.58
C GLY A 133 12.95 21.54 -4.56
N GLY A 134 11.66 21.73 -4.18
CA GLY A 134 10.53 21.36 -5.01
C GLY A 134 9.19 21.85 -4.45
N SER A 135 8.98 23.18 -4.44
CA SER A 135 7.79 23.82 -3.87
C SER A 135 6.48 23.30 -4.47
N GLY A 136 6.40 23.15 -5.79
CA GLY A 136 5.22 22.63 -6.47
C GLY A 136 4.83 21.20 -6.03
N PRO A 137 5.70 20.21 -6.19
CA PRO A 137 5.44 18.84 -5.73
C PRO A 137 5.19 18.75 -4.23
N THR A 138 5.88 19.54 -3.40
CA THR A 138 5.67 19.58 -1.94
C THR A 138 4.29 20.12 -1.61
N ALA A 139 3.87 21.22 -2.22
CA ALA A 139 2.52 21.78 -2.06
C ALA A 139 1.43 20.80 -2.49
N VAL A 140 1.63 20.12 -3.61
CA VAL A 140 0.68 19.08 -4.09
C VAL A 140 0.55 17.94 -3.10
N GLU A 141 1.65 17.47 -2.49
CA GLU A 141 1.60 16.41 -1.47
C GLU A 141 0.84 16.87 -0.22
N ILE A 142 1.15 18.06 0.29
CA ILE A 142 0.46 18.64 1.46
C ILE A 142 -1.04 18.74 1.20
N ILE A 143 -1.44 19.36 0.09
CA ILE A 143 -2.85 19.57 -0.26
C ILE A 143 -3.58 18.22 -0.45
N ALA A 144 -2.98 17.24 -1.13
CA ALA A 144 -3.59 15.93 -1.32
C ALA A 144 -3.79 15.19 0.02
N CYS A 145 -2.83 15.31 0.94
CA CYS A 145 -2.95 14.77 2.30
C CYS A 145 -4.04 15.48 3.10
N GLU A 146 -4.15 16.80 3.02
CA GLU A 146 -5.18 17.60 3.68
C GLU A 146 -6.58 17.20 3.20
N TRP A 147 -6.78 17.09 1.88
CA TRP A 147 -8.04 16.64 1.31
C TRP A 147 -8.42 15.24 1.81
N LEU A 148 -7.46 14.33 1.87
CA LEU A 148 -7.70 12.98 2.35
C LEU A 148 -7.99 12.95 3.86
N ARG A 149 -7.25 13.72 4.67
CA ARG A 149 -7.47 13.93 6.10
C ARG A 149 -8.92 14.39 6.38
N ASP A 150 -9.32 15.45 5.69
CA ASP A 150 -10.64 16.07 5.90
C ASP A 150 -11.77 15.13 5.43
N ALA A 151 -11.57 14.44 4.31
CA ALA A 151 -12.53 13.47 3.78
C ALA A 151 -12.72 12.25 4.70
N ILE A 152 -11.67 11.79 5.36
CA ILE A 152 -11.71 10.71 6.36
C ILE A 152 -12.37 11.19 7.66
N GLY A 153 -12.29 12.49 7.98
CA GLY A 153 -12.83 13.09 9.18
C GLY A 153 -11.85 13.16 10.35
N LEU A 154 -10.55 13.19 10.05
CA LEU A 154 -9.50 13.42 11.06
C LEU A 154 -9.44 14.91 11.45
N ALA A 155 -8.84 15.20 12.60
CA ALA A 155 -8.70 16.58 13.08
C ALA A 155 -7.89 17.43 12.08
N PRO A 156 -8.26 18.70 11.84
CA PRO A 156 -7.52 19.59 10.93
C PRO A 156 -6.07 19.81 11.31
N THR A 157 -5.72 19.58 12.57
CA THR A 157 -4.35 19.67 13.10
C THR A 157 -3.49 18.46 12.82
N CYS A 158 -4.08 17.34 12.34
CA CYS A 158 -3.30 16.18 11.97
C CYS A 158 -2.34 16.52 10.83
N GLU A 159 -1.07 16.25 11.05
CA GLU A 159 -0.07 16.32 10.00
C GLU A 159 0.03 15.00 9.24
N ALA A 160 0.58 15.05 8.03
CA ALA A 160 0.69 13.88 7.20
C ALA A 160 1.99 13.86 6.38
N VAL A 161 2.33 12.65 5.92
CA VAL A 161 3.44 12.45 4.98
C VAL A 161 3.13 11.24 4.08
N LEU A 162 3.48 11.33 2.79
CA LEU A 162 3.40 10.20 1.87
C LEU A 162 4.69 9.38 1.90
N LEU A 163 4.53 8.07 1.93
CA LEU A 163 5.59 7.08 2.05
C LEU A 163 5.43 5.98 1.00
N SER A 164 6.41 5.08 0.89
CA SER A 164 6.46 4.03 -0.13
C SER A 164 5.45 2.89 0.07
N GLY A 165 4.71 2.86 1.17
CA GLY A 165 3.69 1.83 1.41
C GLY A 165 3.42 1.63 2.90
N GLY A 166 2.35 0.89 3.22
CA GLY A 166 1.88 0.66 4.59
C GLY A 166 2.96 0.17 5.54
N SER A 167 3.88 -0.67 5.08
CA SER A 167 5.01 -1.13 5.91
C SER A 167 5.88 0.04 6.39
N MET A 168 6.25 0.95 5.50
CA MET A 168 7.06 2.13 5.87
C MET A 168 6.23 3.11 6.71
N ALA A 169 4.96 3.30 6.39
CA ALA A 169 4.06 4.17 7.12
C ALA A 169 3.85 3.68 8.57
N ASN A 170 3.58 2.38 8.76
CA ASN A 170 3.45 1.78 10.08
C ASN A 170 4.74 1.88 10.90
N ILE A 171 5.90 1.63 10.28
CA ILE A 171 7.22 1.76 10.95
C ILE A 171 7.47 3.22 11.34
N THR A 172 7.19 4.18 10.45
CA THR A 172 7.36 5.62 10.73
C THR A 172 6.47 6.06 11.90
N GLY A 173 5.22 5.58 11.94
CA GLY A 173 4.31 5.81 13.07
C GLY A 173 4.83 5.21 14.39
N ALA A 174 5.37 3.99 14.35
CA ALA A 174 5.93 3.32 15.52
C ALA A 174 7.21 4.01 16.04
N ILE A 175 8.09 4.47 15.13
CA ILE A 175 9.28 5.26 15.49
C ILE A 175 8.84 6.56 16.16
N THR A 176 7.82 7.23 15.62
CA THR A 176 7.26 8.46 16.20
C THR A 176 6.72 8.22 17.62
N ALA A 177 5.91 7.18 17.79
CA ALA A 177 5.39 6.79 19.10
C ALA A 177 6.52 6.54 20.12
N ARG A 178 7.53 5.75 19.74
CA ARG A 178 8.68 5.45 20.59
C ARG A 178 9.52 6.68 20.89
N ARG A 179 9.75 7.56 19.92
CA ARG A 179 10.53 8.78 20.09
C ARG A 179 9.86 9.75 21.08
N LEU A 180 8.53 9.88 21.00
CA LEU A 180 7.78 10.83 21.82
C LEU A 180 7.39 10.26 23.19
N ARG A 181 7.16 8.94 23.28
CA ARG A 181 6.71 8.28 24.51
C ARG A 181 7.81 7.49 25.21
N GLY A 182 8.97 7.23 24.57
CA GLY A 182 10.07 6.41 25.11
C GLY A 182 9.84 4.90 24.91
N GLU A 183 10.57 4.08 25.65
CA GLU A 183 10.51 2.62 25.57
C GLU A 183 9.28 2.05 26.27
N GLY A 184 8.82 0.85 25.86
CA GLY A 184 7.70 0.17 26.49
C GLY A 184 7.19 -1.02 25.69
N VAL A 185 6.07 -1.58 26.16
CA VAL A 185 5.41 -2.75 25.57
C VAL A 185 4.45 -2.29 24.46
N ILE A 186 4.47 -3.03 23.36
CA ILE A 186 3.59 -2.83 22.21
C ILE A 186 2.61 -3.99 22.13
N TYR A 187 1.31 -3.68 22.01
CA TYR A 187 0.22 -4.65 21.97
C TYR A 187 -0.37 -4.71 20.56
N LEU A 188 -0.55 -5.90 20.06
CA LEU A 188 -1.15 -6.21 18.74
C LEU A 188 -1.82 -7.59 18.78
N THR A 189 -2.50 -8.00 17.71
CA THR A 189 -3.04 -9.35 17.57
C THR A 189 -2.26 -10.18 16.55
N ASP A 190 -2.58 -11.47 16.45
CA ASP A 190 -2.10 -12.33 15.36
C ASP A 190 -2.72 -11.96 13.99
N GLN A 191 -3.81 -11.15 13.98
CA GLN A 191 -4.42 -10.61 12.78
C GLN A 191 -3.76 -9.32 12.29
N THR A 192 -2.89 -8.72 13.10
CA THR A 192 -2.09 -7.56 12.70
C THR A 192 -1.17 -7.93 11.54
N HIS A 193 -1.10 -7.08 10.52
CA HIS A 193 -0.29 -7.36 9.33
C HIS A 193 1.18 -7.61 9.68
N ALA A 194 1.76 -8.68 9.12
CA ALA A 194 3.09 -9.17 9.47
C ALA A 194 4.22 -8.12 9.32
N SER A 195 4.02 -7.12 8.45
CA SER A 195 4.98 -6.03 8.25
C SER A 195 5.20 -5.20 9.52
N ILE A 196 4.18 -5.09 10.39
CA ILE A 196 4.29 -4.30 11.64
C ILE A 196 5.25 -5.00 12.59
N LYS A 197 5.02 -6.26 12.91
CA LYS A 197 5.93 -7.01 13.79
C LYS A 197 7.35 -7.06 13.22
N ARG A 198 7.47 -7.28 11.90
CA ARG A 198 8.76 -7.25 11.20
C ARG A 198 9.44 -5.89 11.37
N GLY A 199 8.71 -4.79 11.18
CA GLY A 199 9.23 -3.43 11.33
C GLY A 199 9.64 -3.11 12.76
N LEU A 200 8.82 -3.49 13.75
CA LEU A 200 9.14 -3.32 15.17
C LEU A 200 10.43 -4.03 15.55
N LEU A 201 10.62 -5.27 15.13
CA LEU A 201 11.86 -6.02 15.36
C LEU A 201 13.05 -5.35 14.63
N ALA A 202 12.87 -4.91 13.40
CA ALA A 202 13.92 -4.25 12.60
C ALA A 202 14.36 -2.91 13.20
N MET A 203 13.47 -2.16 13.85
CA MET A 203 13.80 -0.93 14.57
C MET A 203 14.39 -1.15 15.97
N GLY A 204 14.63 -2.43 16.35
CA GLY A 204 15.24 -2.80 17.62
C GLY A 204 14.26 -2.90 18.80
N GLN A 205 12.95 -3.03 18.56
CA GLN A 205 12.00 -3.35 19.62
C GLN A 205 12.28 -4.78 20.13
N PRO A 206 12.51 -4.99 21.44
CA PRO A 206 12.70 -6.32 21.99
C PRO A 206 11.49 -7.23 21.72
N ALA A 207 11.73 -8.48 21.31
CA ALA A 207 10.64 -9.40 20.96
C ALA A 207 9.70 -9.67 22.13
N GLU A 208 10.24 -9.73 23.35
CA GLU A 208 9.50 -9.89 24.62
C GLU A 208 8.65 -8.67 24.99
N ALA A 209 8.94 -7.51 24.42
CA ALA A 209 8.15 -6.29 24.58
C ALA A 209 7.08 -6.13 23.46
N ILE A 210 6.87 -7.14 22.63
CA ILE A 210 5.79 -7.20 21.65
C ILE A 210 4.79 -8.25 22.11
N ARG A 211 3.62 -7.82 22.61
CA ARG A 211 2.54 -8.67 23.08
C ARG A 211 1.58 -8.98 21.92
N SER A 212 1.64 -10.20 21.38
CA SER A 212 0.64 -10.71 20.44
C SER A 212 -0.52 -11.30 21.23
N LEU A 213 -1.65 -10.60 21.26
CA LEU A 213 -2.84 -10.99 22.00
C LEU A 213 -3.75 -11.85 21.08
N PRO A 214 -4.48 -12.82 21.62
CA PRO A 214 -5.48 -13.55 20.85
C PRO A 214 -6.61 -12.60 20.43
N PRO A 215 -7.12 -12.70 19.20
CA PRO A 215 -8.30 -11.96 18.78
C PRO A 215 -9.58 -12.52 19.42
N ASP A 216 -10.66 -11.77 19.30
CA ASP A 216 -12.01 -12.27 19.65
C ASP A 216 -12.55 -13.25 18.58
N GLU A 217 -13.75 -13.75 18.78
CA GLU A 217 -14.45 -14.64 17.83
C GLU A 217 -14.73 -13.99 16.46
N HIS A 218 -14.64 -12.66 16.37
CA HIS A 218 -14.78 -11.88 15.14
C HIS A 218 -13.44 -11.45 14.55
N TYR A 219 -12.32 -12.01 15.03
CA TYR A 219 -10.96 -11.70 14.60
C TYR A 219 -10.53 -10.24 14.84
N ARG A 220 -11.04 -9.62 15.92
CA ARG A 220 -10.73 -8.25 16.35
C ARG A 220 -9.88 -8.25 17.62
N LEU A 221 -9.15 -7.17 17.85
CA LEU A 221 -8.50 -6.92 19.13
C LEU A 221 -9.55 -6.72 20.24
N SER A 222 -9.65 -7.69 21.13
CA SER A 222 -10.59 -7.65 22.25
C SER A 222 -10.16 -6.58 23.28
N ALA A 223 -11.04 -5.59 23.53
CA ALA A 223 -10.79 -4.54 24.52
C ALA A 223 -10.58 -5.12 25.94
N SER A 224 -11.31 -6.16 26.32
CA SER A 224 -11.13 -6.80 27.63
C SER A 224 -9.79 -7.53 27.75
N THR A 225 -9.37 -8.25 26.71
CA THR A 225 -8.07 -8.92 26.64
C THR A 225 -6.93 -7.90 26.67
N LEU A 226 -7.05 -6.80 25.91
CA LEU A 226 -6.08 -5.72 25.91
C LEU A 226 -5.94 -5.11 27.31
N ARG A 227 -7.06 -4.73 27.95
CA ARG A 227 -7.05 -4.13 29.29
C ARG A 227 -6.41 -5.07 30.31
N ALA A 228 -6.72 -6.36 30.29
CA ALA A 228 -6.12 -7.34 31.20
C ALA A 228 -4.59 -7.46 30.99
N ALA A 229 -4.13 -7.53 29.75
CA ALA A 229 -2.70 -7.60 29.43
C ALA A 229 -1.94 -6.32 29.87
N MET A 230 -2.52 -5.14 29.62
CA MET A 230 -1.91 -3.88 30.05
C MET A 230 -1.89 -3.71 31.57
N ALA A 231 -2.92 -4.16 32.27
CA ALA A 231 -2.97 -4.17 33.75
C ALA A 231 -1.91 -5.12 34.34
N GLU A 232 -1.76 -6.32 33.78
CA GLU A 232 -0.73 -7.27 34.18
C GLU A 232 0.67 -6.68 33.98
N ASP A 233 0.97 -6.16 32.79
CA ASP A 233 2.28 -5.58 32.51
C ASP A 233 2.59 -4.39 33.42
N ARG A 234 1.60 -3.52 33.66
CA ARG A 234 1.75 -2.39 34.59
C ARG A 234 2.03 -2.86 36.04
N SER A 235 1.41 -3.94 36.50
CA SER A 235 1.66 -4.52 37.83
C SER A 235 3.09 -5.05 37.96
N ARG A 236 3.72 -5.40 36.84
CA ARG A 236 5.12 -5.87 36.75
C ARG A 236 6.12 -4.73 36.50
N GLY A 237 5.66 -3.48 36.54
CA GLY A 237 6.49 -2.31 36.29
C GLY A 237 6.82 -2.08 34.82
N LEU A 238 6.18 -2.80 33.89
CA LEU A 238 6.33 -2.60 32.47
C LEU A 238 5.38 -1.48 32.02
N ARG A 239 5.88 -0.61 31.16
CA ARG A 239 5.10 0.52 30.67
C ARG A 239 4.45 0.20 29.34
N PRO A 240 3.12 0.33 29.18
CA PRO A 240 2.49 0.32 27.88
C PRO A 240 2.98 1.48 27.01
N LEU A 241 3.47 1.19 25.81
CA LEU A 241 3.94 2.19 24.85
C LEU A 241 2.90 2.45 23.78
N MET A 242 2.47 1.39 23.08
CA MET A 242 1.65 1.52 21.89
C MET A 242 0.69 0.35 21.77
N VAL A 243 -0.52 0.64 21.32
CA VAL A 243 -1.49 -0.37 20.83
C VAL A 243 -1.62 -0.22 19.34
N VAL A 244 -1.50 -1.33 18.61
CA VAL A 244 -1.75 -1.39 17.18
C VAL A 244 -3.13 -1.99 16.97
N ALA A 245 -4.09 -1.14 16.68
CA ALA A 245 -5.43 -1.52 16.24
C ALA A 245 -5.48 -1.58 14.70
N THR A 246 -6.43 -2.30 14.15
CA THR A 246 -6.57 -2.47 12.70
C THR A 246 -7.95 -2.02 12.24
N ALA A 247 -7.98 -1.17 11.21
CA ALA A 247 -9.20 -0.79 10.50
C ALA A 247 -9.27 -1.54 9.16
N GLY A 248 -9.64 -2.81 9.22
CA GLY A 248 -9.69 -3.75 8.11
C GLY A 248 -8.50 -4.72 8.08
N THR A 249 -8.62 -5.84 8.81
CA THR A 249 -7.57 -6.88 8.81
C THR A 249 -7.42 -7.51 7.42
N THR A 250 -6.18 -7.89 7.08
CA THR A 250 -5.88 -8.51 5.78
C THR A 250 -6.62 -9.82 5.58
N ASN A 251 -6.82 -10.61 6.62
CA ASN A 251 -7.45 -11.93 6.51
C ASN A 251 -8.97 -11.86 6.39
N THR A 252 -9.62 -11.04 7.22
CA THR A 252 -11.09 -11.08 7.39
C THR A 252 -11.79 -9.76 7.08
N GLY A 253 -11.05 -8.66 6.91
CA GLY A 253 -11.64 -7.32 6.79
C GLY A 253 -12.12 -6.74 8.12
N ALA A 254 -11.93 -7.43 9.24
CA ALA A 254 -12.41 -7.01 10.55
C ALA A 254 -11.85 -5.64 10.93
N VAL A 255 -12.70 -4.84 11.56
CA VAL A 255 -12.36 -3.54 12.14
C VAL A 255 -12.43 -3.66 13.66
N ASP A 256 -11.38 -3.28 14.35
CA ASP A 256 -11.30 -3.30 15.80
C ASP A 256 -12.26 -2.27 16.43
N ASP A 257 -12.67 -2.49 17.68
CA ASP A 257 -13.47 -1.53 18.45
C ASP A 257 -12.63 -0.33 18.88
N LEU A 258 -12.41 0.59 17.93
CA LEU A 258 -11.53 1.74 18.12
C LEU A 258 -11.93 2.63 19.32
N PRO A 259 -13.22 2.92 19.60
CA PRO A 259 -13.60 3.68 20.78
C PRO A 259 -13.13 3.04 22.08
N SER A 260 -13.42 1.76 22.29
CA SER A 260 -13.03 1.03 23.51
C SER A 260 -11.52 0.91 23.66
N ILE A 261 -10.80 0.71 22.55
CA ILE A 261 -9.33 0.65 22.55
C ILE A 261 -8.74 2.03 22.86
N ALA A 262 -9.31 3.10 22.30
CA ALA A 262 -8.87 4.47 22.58
C ALA A 262 -9.05 4.82 24.06
N ASP A 263 -10.18 4.44 24.69
CA ASP A 263 -10.40 4.62 26.13
C ASP A 263 -9.31 3.94 26.97
N ILE A 264 -8.91 2.73 26.57
CA ILE A 264 -7.83 2.00 27.24
C ILE A 264 -6.49 2.70 27.01
N CYS A 265 -6.21 3.15 25.79
CA CYS A 265 -4.98 3.89 25.52
C CYS A 265 -4.87 5.17 26.35
N ASP A 266 -5.97 5.93 26.48
CA ASP A 266 -6.03 7.13 27.33
C ASP A 266 -5.79 6.81 28.81
N GLU A 267 -6.39 5.71 29.35
CA GLU A 267 -6.23 5.24 30.72
C GLU A 267 -4.75 4.90 31.06
N TYR A 268 -4.05 4.29 30.11
CA TYR A 268 -2.67 3.82 30.31
C TYR A 268 -1.60 4.78 29.76
N GLY A 269 -1.99 5.84 29.07
CA GLY A 269 -1.08 6.79 28.42
C GLY A 269 -0.32 6.18 27.25
N ALA A 270 -0.92 5.16 26.60
CA ALA A 270 -0.34 4.47 25.45
C ALA A 270 -0.72 5.17 24.13
N TRP A 271 0.15 5.06 23.13
CA TRP A 271 -0.09 5.56 21.78
C TRP A 271 -1.05 4.65 21.04
N LEU A 272 -2.13 5.18 20.51
CA LEU A 272 -3.03 4.45 19.62
C LEU A 272 -2.58 4.60 18.16
N HIS A 273 -2.05 3.55 17.60
CA HIS A 273 -1.74 3.43 16.16
C HIS A 273 -2.81 2.61 15.48
N VAL A 274 -3.43 3.14 14.42
CA VAL A 274 -4.44 2.41 13.64
C VAL A 274 -3.88 2.09 12.25
N ASP A 275 -3.70 0.80 11.98
CA ASP A 275 -3.41 0.30 10.63
C ASP A 275 -4.70 0.22 9.82
N GLY A 276 -4.96 1.24 9.02
CA GLY A 276 -6.03 1.29 8.03
C GLY A 276 -5.51 1.20 6.59
N ALA A 277 -4.32 0.64 6.41
CA ALA A 277 -3.69 0.54 5.08
C ALA A 277 -4.64 -0.02 4.01
N TYR A 278 -5.46 -1.02 4.37
CA TYR A 278 -6.50 -1.56 3.50
C TYR A 278 -7.83 -0.85 3.68
N GLY A 279 -8.39 -0.89 4.88
CA GLY A 279 -9.78 -0.48 5.12
C GLY A 279 -9.97 1.02 5.33
N GLY A 280 -8.92 1.77 5.66
CA GLY A 280 -8.99 3.21 5.90
C GLY A 280 -9.69 4.01 4.82
N PRO A 281 -9.47 3.75 3.51
CA PRO A 281 -10.21 4.41 2.44
C PRO A 281 -11.72 4.25 2.50
N ALA A 282 -12.24 3.20 3.16
CA ALA A 282 -13.69 3.01 3.31
C ALA A 282 -14.35 4.11 4.15
N ALA A 283 -13.60 4.88 4.95
CA ALA A 283 -14.11 6.08 5.60
C ALA A 283 -14.63 7.15 4.62
N LEU A 284 -14.32 7.04 3.33
CA LEU A 284 -14.86 7.93 2.28
C LEU A 284 -16.29 7.60 1.88
N CYS A 285 -16.86 6.46 2.29
CA CYS A 285 -18.25 6.12 2.06
C CYS A 285 -19.03 5.95 3.39
N LYS A 286 -20.35 6.08 3.32
CA LYS A 286 -21.21 6.05 4.52
C LYS A 286 -21.10 4.70 5.26
N ARG A 287 -21.13 3.57 4.54
CA ARG A 287 -21.10 2.23 5.15
C ARG A 287 -19.75 1.95 5.81
N GLY A 288 -18.65 2.27 5.14
CA GLY A 288 -17.32 2.09 5.71
C GLY A 288 -17.07 3.00 6.92
N ARG A 289 -17.52 4.26 6.86
CA ARG A 289 -17.41 5.18 8.02
C ARG A 289 -18.20 4.67 9.23
N ALA A 290 -19.35 4.05 9.02
CA ALA A 290 -20.20 3.53 10.09
C ALA A 290 -19.54 2.39 10.89
N VAL A 291 -18.59 1.67 10.32
CA VAL A 291 -17.86 0.58 11.00
C VAL A 291 -16.53 1.01 11.61
N MET A 292 -16.17 2.29 11.48
CA MET A 292 -14.90 2.84 12.02
C MET A 292 -15.13 4.04 12.97
N PRO A 293 -16.09 3.99 13.93
CA PRO A 293 -16.24 5.05 14.91
C PRO A 293 -14.98 5.16 15.75
N GLY A 294 -14.61 6.36 16.18
CA GLY A 294 -13.45 6.60 17.04
C GLY A 294 -12.10 6.69 16.29
N LEU A 295 -12.09 6.60 14.96
CA LEU A 295 -10.88 6.70 14.15
C LEU A 295 -10.14 8.04 14.39
N GLU A 296 -10.87 9.10 14.64
CA GLU A 296 -10.35 10.45 14.92
C GLU A 296 -9.56 10.53 16.25
N ARG A 297 -9.68 9.49 17.11
CA ARG A 297 -8.93 9.39 18.36
C ARG A 297 -7.55 8.77 18.20
N ALA A 298 -7.23 8.19 17.03
CA ALA A 298 -5.93 7.61 16.78
C ALA A 298 -4.82 8.67 16.90
N ASP A 299 -3.72 8.33 17.58
CA ASP A 299 -2.52 9.17 17.61
C ASP A 299 -1.78 9.12 16.26
N SER A 300 -1.82 7.96 15.58
CA SER A 300 -1.37 7.82 14.22
C SER A 300 -2.26 6.85 13.43
N PHE A 301 -2.44 7.14 12.14
CA PHE A 301 -3.31 6.37 11.25
C PHE A 301 -2.67 6.21 9.87
N VAL A 302 -2.76 5.01 9.31
CA VAL A 302 -2.17 4.68 8.00
C VAL A 302 -3.25 4.35 6.99
N VAL A 303 -3.06 4.85 5.78
CA VAL A 303 -3.87 4.53 4.58
C VAL A 303 -2.92 4.22 3.43
N ASP A 304 -3.19 3.15 2.66
CA ASP A 304 -2.46 2.87 1.42
C ASP A 304 -3.30 3.28 0.20
N PRO A 305 -3.06 4.47 -0.39
CA PRO A 305 -3.74 4.85 -1.63
C PRO A 305 -3.56 3.85 -2.77
N HIS A 306 -2.44 3.13 -2.82
CA HIS A 306 -2.20 2.08 -3.81
C HIS A 306 -3.07 0.81 -3.62
N LYS A 307 -3.90 0.75 -2.57
CA LYS A 307 -4.92 -0.29 -2.39
C LYS A 307 -6.27 0.24 -2.85
N TRP A 308 -7.08 0.75 -1.96
CA TRP A 308 -8.47 1.10 -2.25
C TRP A 308 -8.73 2.57 -2.66
N LEU A 309 -7.64 3.32 -2.99
CA LEU A 309 -7.72 4.62 -3.66
C LEU A 309 -7.18 4.58 -5.09
N PHE A 310 -7.02 3.38 -5.64
CA PHE A 310 -6.76 3.14 -7.06
C PHE A 310 -5.52 3.83 -7.62
N GLN A 311 -4.43 3.83 -6.82
CA GLN A 311 -3.15 4.39 -7.21
C GLN A 311 -2.16 3.30 -7.66
N PRO A 312 -1.28 3.58 -8.64
CA PRO A 312 -0.15 2.70 -8.92
C PRO A 312 0.81 2.64 -7.72
N TYR A 313 1.47 1.48 -7.56
CA TYR A 313 2.55 1.33 -6.57
C TYR A 313 3.67 2.34 -6.84
N ASP A 314 4.36 2.94 -5.81
CA ASP A 314 4.03 2.77 -4.41
C ASP A 314 3.51 4.08 -3.81
N ILE A 315 2.60 4.01 -2.84
CA ILE A 315 2.15 5.17 -2.07
C ILE A 315 1.35 4.73 -0.82
N ALA A 316 1.72 5.25 0.35
CA ALA A 316 0.97 5.21 1.59
C ALA A 316 0.91 6.61 2.20
N CYS A 317 -0.09 6.89 3.00
CA CYS A 317 -0.21 8.10 3.79
C CYS A 317 -0.19 7.75 5.27
N LEU A 318 0.70 8.37 6.03
CA LEU A 318 0.70 8.37 7.48
C LEU A 318 0.13 9.70 7.96
N PHE A 319 -0.89 9.63 8.80
CA PHE A 319 -1.42 10.75 9.56
C PHE A 319 -0.97 10.66 11.01
N VAL A 320 -0.60 11.79 11.62
CA VAL A 320 -0.24 11.89 13.05
C VAL A 320 -1.03 13.03 13.66
N ARG A 321 -1.75 12.73 14.75
CA ARG A 321 -2.70 13.67 15.39
C ARG A 321 -2.00 14.84 16.06
N GLU A 322 -0.86 14.61 16.69
CA GLU A 322 -0.12 15.64 17.43
C GLU A 322 0.71 16.49 16.47
N PRO A 323 0.44 17.81 16.37
CA PRO A 323 1.20 18.70 15.47
C PRO A 323 2.69 18.74 15.81
N GLY A 324 3.54 18.74 14.77
CA GLY A 324 5.00 18.77 14.91
C GLY A 324 5.62 17.45 15.40
N ALA A 325 4.83 16.39 15.58
CA ALA A 325 5.33 15.10 16.07
C ALA A 325 6.33 14.46 15.10
N LEU A 326 6.06 14.52 13.80
CA LEU A 326 6.95 13.98 12.79
C LEU A 326 8.28 14.75 12.74
N GLU A 327 8.22 16.07 12.75
CA GLU A 327 9.43 16.90 12.77
C GLU A 327 10.27 16.68 14.03
N ARG A 328 9.65 16.67 15.22
CA ARG A 328 10.38 16.34 16.47
C ARG A 328 11.03 14.95 16.44
N THR A 329 10.53 14.06 15.60
CA THR A 329 11.05 12.71 15.46
C THR A 329 12.20 12.62 14.48
N PHE A 330 12.09 13.25 13.31
CA PHE A 330 12.96 13.00 12.15
C PHE A 330 13.79 14.20 11.74
N ALA A 331 13.47 15.44 12.17
CA ALA A 331 14.17 16.61 11.67
C ALA A 331 15.67 16.56 12.00
N MET A 332 16.46 16.80 10.96
CA MET A 332 17.90 17.00 11.03
C MET A 332 18.26 18.19 10.14
N TYR A 333 19.15 19.05 10.62
CA TYR A 333 19.53 20.28 9.94
C TYR A 333 21.05 20.26 9.61
N PRO A 334 21.50 19.35 8.73
CA PRO A 334 22.89 19.33 8.31
C PRO A 334 23.23 20.55 7.45
N GLU A 335 24.47 21.01 7.48
CA GLU A 335 24.91 22.22 6.80
C GLU A 335 24.61 22.24 5.30
N TYR A 336 24.71 21.09 4.62
CA TYR A 336 24.44 20.96 3.18
C TYR A 336 22.96 21.08 2.79
N LEU A 337 22.04 21.11 3.74
CA LEU A 337 20.60 21.36 3.51
C LEU A 337 20.20 22.78 3.87
N ALA A 338 21.09 23.63 4.40
CA ALA A 338 20.76 24.99 4.85
C ALA A 338 20.17 25.85 3.71
N ASP A 339 20.66 25.67 2.48
CA ASP A 339 20.22 26.47 1.31
C ASP A 339 18.87 26.02 0.74
N VAL A 340 18.36 24.84 1.13
CA VAL A 340 17.07 24.31 0.62
C VAL A 340 15.97 24.31 1.68
N THR A 341 16.29 24.69 2.92
CA THR A 341 15.32 24.83 4.01
C THR A 341 14.56 26.14 3.84
N GLY A 342 13.22 26.06 3.73
CA GLY A 342 12.35 27.21 3.49
C GLY A 342 11.58 27.65 4.73
N SER A 343 10.67 28.63 4.53
CA SER A 343 9.71 29.07 5.55
C SER A 343 8.49 28.15 5.69
N GLU A 344 8.38 27.17 4.81
CA GLU A 344 7.29 26.22 4.71
C GLU A 344 7.75 24.81 5.14
N VAL A 345 6.85 23.85 5.09
CA VAL A 345 7.10 22.46 5.51
C VAL A 345 8.11 21.78 4.60
N ASP A 346 9.18 21.29 5.20
CA ASP A 346 10.15 20.41 4.52
C ASP A 346 9.83 18.94 4.83
N LEU A 347 9.29 18.23 3.84
CA LEU A 347 8.76 16.88 4.02
C LEU A 347 9.85 15.84 4.36
N HIS A 348 11.11 16.10 4.02
CA HIS A 348 12.23 15.24 4.45
C HIS A 348 12.41 15.21 5.98
N ASN A 349 11.89 16.21 6.70
CA ASN A 349 11.88 16.27 8.16
C ASN A 349 10.73 15.47 8.78
N ARG A 350 9.87 14.81 7.97
CA ARG A 350 8.71 14.06 8.44
C ARG A 350 8.82 12.55 8.29
N SER A 351 9.96 12.04 7.80
CA SER A 351 10.17 10.61 7.59
C SER A 351 11.64 10.24 7.56
N LEU A 352 11.93 8.95 7.35
CA LEU A 352 13.30 8.44 7.14
C LEU A 352 13.86 8.79 5.76
N GLU A 353 13.03 9.19 4.81
CA GLU A 353 13.45 9.50 3.43
C GLU A 353 13.92 10.95 3.33
N LEU A 354 15.18 11.16 3.02
CA LEU A 354 15.71 12.51 2.73
C LEU A 354 15.34 12.94 1.30
N THR A 355 15.72 12.15 0.30
CA THR A 355 15.29 12.40 -1.08
C THR A 355 13.97 11.69 -1.32
N ARG A 356 12.93 12.46 -1.67
CA ARG A 356 11.58 11.97 -1.83
C ARG A 356 11.03 12.34 -3.22
N ARG A 357 10.53 11.32 -3.94
CA ARG A 357 9.83 11.55 -5.21
C ARG A 357 8.46 12.21 -4.98
N GLY A 358 7.94 12.90 -5.97
CA GLY A 358 6.64 13.59 -5.92
C GLY A 358 5.44 12.64 -5.96
N ARG A 359 5.26 11.78 -4.94
CA ARG A 359 4.16 10.78 -4.86
C ARG A 359 2.77 11.41 -4.83
N GLY A 360 2.65 12.63 -4.32
CA GLY A 360 1.38 13.35 -4.21
C GLY A 360 0.72 13.66 -5.55
N ILE A 361 1.48 13.79 -6.63
CA ILE A 361 0.98 14.22 -7.94
C ILE A 361 -0.09 13.25 -8.48
N LYS A 362 0.15 11.95 -8.43
CA LYS A 362 -0.80 10.94 -8.89
C LYS A 362 -2.08 10.93 -8.05
N LEU A 363 -1.97 11.06 -6.73
CA LEU A 363 -3.11 11.10 -5.82
C LEU A 363 -3.94 12.37 -6.04
N TRP A 364 -3.29 13.52 -6.09
CA TRP A 364 -3.94 14.81 -6.36
C TRP A 364 -4.70 14.79 -7.68
N LEU A 365 -4.08 14.29 -8.75
CA LEU A 365 -4.71 14.22 -10.06
C LEU A 365 -5.93 13.29 -10.05
N THR A 366 -5.84 12.15 -9.37
CA THR A 366 -6.97 11.22 -9.21
C THR A 366 -8.14 11.84 -8.46
N LEU A 367 -7.85 12.51 -7.33
CA LEU A 367 -8.87 13.21 -6.56
C LEU A 367 -9.54 14.33 -7.35
N ARG A 368 -8.78 15.05 -8.17
CA ARG A 368 -9.31 16.09 -9.07
C ARG A 368 -10.13 15.52 -10.21
N ALA A 369 -9.68 14.42 -10.81
CA ALA A 369 -10.33 13.83 -11.99
C ALA A 369 -11.67 13.18 -11.67
N TYR A 370 -11.76 12.47 -10.52
CA TYR A 370 -12.97 11.71 -10.17
C TYR A 370 -13.81 12.37 -9.08
N GLY A 371 -13.21 13.15 -8.20
CA GLY A 371 -13.84 13.67 -6.99
C GLY A 371 -14.04 12.59 -5.92
N LEU A 372 -14.11 13.04 -4.66
CA LEU A 372 -14.25 12.15 -3.49
C LEU A 372 -15.55 11.34 -3.53
N ASP A 373 -16.65 11.92 -4.02
CA ASP A 373 -17.93 11.24 -4.11
C ASP A 373 -17.90 10.02 -5.05
N THR A 374 -17.27 10.14 -6.22
CA THR A 374 -17.11 9.02 -7.15
C THR A 374 -16.22 7.92 -6.58
N ILE A 375 -15.12 8.30 -5.92
CA ILE A 375 -14.23 7.36 -5.24
C ILE A 375 -14.99 6.65 -4.11
N GLY A 376 -15.73 7.39 -3.29
CA GLY A 376 -16.55 6.82 -2.23
C GLY A 376 -17.58 5.83 -2.75
N ARG A 377 -18.25 6.12 -3.88
CA ARG A 377 -19.19 5.19 -4.53
C ARG A 377 -18.49 3.93 -5.07
N ALA A 378 -17.27 4.06 -5.60
CA ALA A 378 -16.51 2.90 -6.05
C ALA A 378 -16.12 1.97 -4.88
N ILE A 379 -15.76 2.55 -3.74
CA ILE A 379 -15.49 1.82 -2.49
C ILE A 379 -16.78 1.15 -1.97
N ASP A 380 -17.88 1.90 -1.90
CA ASP A 380 -19.18 1.40 -1.46
C ASP A 380 -19.68 0.23 -2.31
N ARG A 381 -19.45 0.30 -3.64
CA ARG A 381 -19.70 -0.81 -4.55
C ARG A 381 -18.89 -2.06 -4.19
N GLY A 382 -17.61 -1.91 -3.83
CA GLY A 382 -16.75 -3.03 -3.38
C GLY A 382 -17.32 -3.72 -2.14
N ILE A 383 -17.81 -2.94 -1.16
CA ILE A 383 -18.49 -3.46 0.03
C ILE A 383 -19.76 -4.23 -0.40
N GLY A 384 -20.60 -3.64 -1.26
CA GLY A 384 -21.82 -4.31 -1.74
C GLY A 384 -21.56 -5.59 -2.53
N LEU A 385 -20.46 -5.65 -3.29
CA LEU A 385 -20.05 -6.88 -3.99
C LEU A 385 -19.57 -7.98 -3.03
N ALA A 386 -18.94 -7.62 -1.92
CA ALA A 386 -18.59 -8.60 -0.89
C ALA A 386 -19.83 -9.17 -0.19
N GLU A 387 -20.82 -8.32 0.12
CA GLU A 387 -22.13 -8.75 0.64
C GLU A 387 -22.89 -9.63 -0.37
N TYR A 388 -22.83 -9.27 -1.66
CA TYR A 388 -23.40 -10.11 -2.72
C TYR A 388 -22.73 -11.49 -2.77
N ALA A 389 -21.39 -11.54 -2.71
CA ALA A 389 -20.65 -12.81 -2.69
C ALA A 389 -21.06 -13.67 -1.48
N GLN A 390 -21.33 -13.06 -0.32
CA GLN A 390 -21.87 -13.77 0.84
C GLN A 390 -23.19 -14.47 0.51
N LEU A 391 -24.15 -13.77 -0.10
CA LEU A 391 -25.44 -14.34 -0.47
C LEU A 391 -25.28 -15.53 -1.44
N VAL A 392 -24.37 -15.42 -2.41
CA VAL A 392 -24.08 -16.52 -3.36
C VAL A 392 -23.51 -17.74 -2.65
N ILE A 393 -22.57 -17.53 -1.71
CA ILE A 393 -21.96 -18.62 -0.92
C ILE A 393 -23.01 -19.26 0.00
N GLU A 394 -23.85 -18.49 0.67
CA GLU A 394 -24.92 -18.98 1.54
C GLU A 394 -25.98 -19.81 0.79
N ALA A 395 -26.20 -19.52 -0.49
CA ALA A 395 -27.11 -20.26 -1.35
C ALA A 395 -26.55 -21.62 -1.80
N ASP A 396 -25.23 -21.84 -1.73
CA ASP A 396 -24.60 -23.11 -2.07
C ASP A 396 -24.58 -24.05 -0.85
N PRO A 397 -25.30 -25.19 -0.85
CA PRO A 397 -25.37 -26.09 0.29
C PRO A 397 -24.03 -26.75 0.67
N ASN A 398 -23.06 -26.76 -0.27
CA ASN A 398 -21.73 -27.33 -0.05
C ASN A 398 -20.77 -26.35 0.63
N LEU A 399 -21.10 -25.06 0.65
CA LEU A 399 -20.26 -24.00 1.21
C LEU A 399 -20.79 -23.53 2.57
N GLU A 400 -19.93 -22.90 3.33
CA GLU A 400 -20.27 -22.25 4.60
C GLU A 400 -19.44 -20.97 4.76
N ILE A 401 -20.06 -19.92 5.28
CA ILE A 401 -19.39 -18.69 5.68
C ILE A 401 -18.54 -18.97 6.92
N VAL A 402 -17.28 -18.54 6.91
CA VAL A 402 -16.39 -18.58 8.08
C VAL A 402 -16.38 -17.24 8.78
N THR A 403 -16.18 -16.14 8.01
CA THR A 403 -16.46 -14.79 8.51
C THR A 403 -17.40 -14.10 7.52
N PRO A 404 -18.40 -13.35 8.01
CA PRO A 404 -19.28 -12.59 7.14
C PRO A 404 -18.50 -11.55 6.34
N ALA A 405 -19.09 -10.99 5.31
CA ALA A 405 -18.50 -9.90 4.55
C ALA A 405 -18.23 -8.70 5.45
N GLN A 406 -16.95 -8.31 5.53
CA GLN A 406 -16.49 -7.14 6.28
C GLN A 406 -15.67 -6.26 5.35
N LEU A 407 -16.14 -5.03 5.13
CA LEU A 407 -15.63 -4.18 4.08
C LEU A 407 -15.66 -4.94 2.73
N GLY A 408 -14.53 -5.05 2.02
CA GLY A 408 -14.43 -5.79 0.77
C GLY A 408 -13.95 -7.25 0.90
N ILE A 409 -13.94 -7.84 2.10
CA ILE A 409 -13.40 -9.19 2.33
C ILE A 409 -14.47 -10.12 2.88
N ILE A 410 -14.45 -11.37 2.38
CA ILE A 410 -15.24 -12.48 2.88
C ILE A 410 -14.38 -13.74 2.96
N THR A 411 -14.60 -14.58 3.98
CA THR A 411 -13.97 -15.90 4.07
C THR A 411 -15.02 -17.01 4.18
N PHE A 412 -14.74 -18.13 3.53
CA PHE A 412 -15.65 -19.26 3.47
C PHE A 412 -14.90 -20.59 3.32
N ALA A 413 -15.58 -21.69 3.50
CA ALA A 413 -15.03 -23.02 3.38
C ALA A 413 -16.05 -23.97 2.73
N ALA A 414 -15.60 -25.11 2.23
CA ALA A 414 -16.49 -26.18 1.81
C ALA A 414 -16.72 -27.14 2.96
N ARG A 415 -17.99 -27.55 3.15
CA ARG A 415 -18.38 -28.47 4.20
C ARG A 415 -17.74 -29.84 3.99
N GLY A 416 -17.20 -30.42 5.05
CA GLY A 416 -16.59 -31.74 5.02
C GLY A 416 -15.29 -31.87 4.24
N ARG A 417 -14.69 -30.76 3.79
CA ARG A 417 -13.41 -30.74 3.06
C ARG A 417 -12.25 -30.39 4.00
N THR A 418 -11.07 -30.89 3.63
CA THR A 418 -9.84 -30.68 4.39
C THR A 418 -9.15 -29.37 4.04
N ASP A 419 -8.20 -28.92 4.87
CA ASP A 419 -7.33 -27.77 4.62
C ASP A 419 -6.59 -27.86 3.29
N ARG A 420 -6.16 -29.09 2.95
CA ARG A 420 -5.50 -29.36 1.67
C ARG A 420 -6.43 -29.15 0.48
N ASP A 421 -7.69 -29.56 0.60
CA ASP A 421 -8.67 -29.38 -0.49
C ASP A 421 -8.90 -27.90 -0.80
N HIS A 422 -9.04 -27.07 0.24
CA HIS A 422 -9.19 -25.60 0.06
C HIS A 422 -7.97 -24.98 -0.61
N SER A 423 -6.75 -25.35 -0.19
CA SER A 423 -5.51 -24.87 -0.80
C SER A 423 -5.38 -25.33 -2.26
N LEU A 424 -5.74 -26.57 -2.57
CA LEU A 424 -5.71 -27.11 -3.92
C LEU A 424 -6.76 -26.45 -4.83
N ALA A 425 -7.97 -26.19 -4.33
CA ALA A 425 -9.01 -25.52 -5.10
C ALA A 425 -8.60 -24.08 -5.49
N ALA A 426 -8.02 -23.33 -4.55
CA ALA A 426 -7.48 -21.99 -4.81
C ALA A 426 -6.35 -22.03 -5.86
N ALA A 427 -5.40 -22.97 -5.71
CA ALA A 427 -4.31 -23.16 -6.66
C ALA A 427 -4.81 -23.57 -8.05
N ARG A 428 -5.80 -24.46 -8.12
CA ARG A 428 -6.39 -24.93 -9.38
C ARG A 428 -7.12 -23.80 -10.12
N LEU A 429 -7.89 -22.97 -9.41
CA LEU A 429 -8.56 -21.81 -10.01
C LEU A 429 -7.56 -20.79 -10.54
N THR A 430 -6.47 -20.58 -9.82
CA THR A 430 -5.37 -19.71 -10.25
C THR A 430 -4.67 -20.27 -11.48
N ALA A 431 -4.44 -21.60 -11.51
CA ALA A 431 -3.80 -22.27 -12.65
C ALA A 431 -4.66 -22.30 -13.91
N ASP A 432 -5.99 -22.35 -13.80
CA ASP A 432 -6.89 -22.24 -14.98
C ASP A 432 -6.92 -20.82 -15.56
N GLY A 433 -6.53 -19.82 -14.77
CA GLY A 433 -6.39 -18.42 -15.19
C GLY A 433 -7.68 -17.60 -15.16
N TYR A 434 -8.81 -18.19 -14.79
CA TYR A 434 -10.08 -17.46 -14.74
C TYR A 434 -10.09 -16.38 -13.66
N ALA A 435 -9.66 -16.74 -12.44
CA ALA A 435 -9.59 -15.82 -11.32
C ALA A 435 -8.37 -16.14 -10.44
N ALA A 436 -7.89 -15.17 -9.69
CA ALA A 436 -6.89 -15.37 -8.66
C ALA A 436 -7.56 -15.31 -7.28
N VAL A 437 -7.43 -16.38 -6.49
CA VAL A 437 -7.97 -16.52 -5.13
C VAL A 437 -6.87 -17.01 -4.21
N THR A 438 -6.92 -16.63 -2.94
CA THR A 438 -6.01 -17.18 -1.92
C THR A 438 -6.77 -17.91 -0.83
N SER A 439 -6.10 -18.90 -0.23
CA SER A 439 -6.48 -19.41 1.08
C SER A 439 -5.78 -18.64 2.20
N THR A 440 -6.34 -18.68 3.38
CA THR A 440 -5.72 -18.20 4.63
C THR A 440 -6.02 -19.18 5.76
N VAL A 441 -5.34 -19.01 6.90
CA VAL A 441 -5.57 -19.84 8.09
C VAL A 441 -6.26 -18.99 9.15
N LEU A 442 -7.44 -19.41 9.59
CA LEU A 442 -8.20 -18.80 10.67
C LEU A 442 -8.46 -19.84 11.76
N SER A 443 -8.02 -19.56 12.98
CA SER A 443 -8.14 -20.47 14.13
C SER A 443 -7.64 -21.90 13.84
N GLY A 444 -6.52 -22.02 13.10
CA GLY A 444 -5.92 -23.30 12.72
C GLY A 444 -6.59 -24.02 11.55
N ARG A 445 -7.62 -23.47 10.93
CA ARG A 445 -8.34 -24.03 9.77
C ARG A 445 -8.01 -23.23 8.51
N THR A 446 -7.66 -23.92 7.43
CA THR A 446 -7.49 -23.30 6.11
C THR A 446 -8.84 -22.98 5.49
N VAL A 447 -9.04 -21.75 5.07
CA VAL A 447 -10.28 -21.23 4.47
C VAL A 447 -9.97 -20.50 3.17
N LEU A 448 -10.97 -20.36 2.30
CA LEU A 448 -10.91 -19.54 1.10
C LEU A 448 -11.25 -18.09 1.44
N ARG A 449 -10.64 -17.16 0.71
CA ARG A 449 -10.78 -15.73 0.96
C ARG A 449 -10.91 -14.97 -0.36
N LEU A 450 -11.91 -14.09 -0.45
CA LEU A 450 -12.05 -13.13 -1.54
C LEU A 450 -11.86 -11.71 -1.00
N CYS A 451 -11.07 -10.90 -1.71
CA CYS A 451 -10.95 -9.47 -1.50
C CYS A 451 -11.49 -8.73 -2.73
N ILE A 452 -12.60 -8.01 -2.56
CA ILE A 452 -13.40 -7.47 -3.65
C ILE A 452 -13.33 -5.94 -3.59
N ILE A 453 -12.26 -5.37 -4.12
CA ILE A 453 -12.02 -3.92 -4.11
C ILE A 453 -11.82 -3.32 -5.51
N ASN A 454 -11.83 -4.15 -6.56
CA ASN A 454 -11.72 -3.66 -7.93
C ASN A 454 -13.08 -3.14 -8.42
N PRO A 455 -13.21 -1.87 -8.82
CA PRO A 455 -14.47 -1.30 -9.28
C PRO A 455 -14.99 -1.91 -10.60
N ALA A 456 -14.14 -2.59 -11.37
CA ALA A 456 -14.53 -3.30 -12.60
C ALA A 456 -15.08 -4.70 -12.33
N THR A 457 -15.01 -5.22 -11.09
CA THR A 457 -15.61 -6.52 -10.73
C THR A 457 -17.12 -6.49 -10.93
N THR A 458 -17.67 -7.57 -11.50
CA THR A 458 -19.10 -7.76 -11.73
C THR A 458 -19.65 -8.90 -10.88
N THR A 459 -20.97 -8.95 -10.70
CA THR A 459 -21.65 -10.08 -10.05
C THR A 459 -21.38 -11.38 -10.81
N ALA A 460 -21.44 -11.36 -12.13
CA ALA A 460 -21.12 -12.54 -12.96
C ALA A 460 -19.67 -13.05 -12.77
N ALA A 461 -18.71 -12.16 -12.49
CA ALA A 461 -17.34 -12.56 -12.16
C ALA A 461 -17.26 -13.29 -10.81
N LEU A 462 -18.06 -12.85 -9.83
CA LEU A 462 -18.17 -13.51 -8.52
C LEU A 462 -18.88 -14.85 -8.62
N ASP A 463 -20.03 -14.90 -9.31
CA ASP A 463 -20.78 -16.14 -9.57
C ASP A 463 -19.90 -17.21 -10.20
N GLY A 464 -19.23 -16.87 -11.31
CA GLY A 464 -18.35 -17.81 -12.00
C GLY A 464 -17.10 -18.20 -11.19
N THR A 465 -16.63 -17.36 -10.27
CA THR A 465 -15.52 -17.69 -9.37
C THR A 465 -15.96 -18.67 -8.28
N ILE A 466 -17.09 -18.40 -7.62
CA ILE A 466 -17.64 -19.24 -6.54
C ILE A 466 -18.08 -20.59 -7.09
N GLU A 467 -18.76 -20.60 -8.23
CA GLU A 467 -19.19 -21.84 -8.92
C GLU A 467 -18.01 -22.76 -9.25
N ARG A 468 -16.90 -22.23 -9.79
CA ARG A 468 -15.70 -23.01 -10.06
C ARG A 468 -15.04 -23.54 -8.80
N LEU A 469 -14.94 -22.72 -7.75
CA LEU A 469 -14.39 -23.18 -6.48
C LEU A 469 -15.26 -24.30 -5.88
N SER A 470 -16.59 -24.15 -5.91
CA SER A 470 -17.52 -25.18 -5.45
C SER A 470 -17.32 -26.48 -6.24
N ALA A 471 -17.22 -26.40 -7.58
CA ALA A 471 -16.96 -27.54 -8.44
C ALA A 471 -15.60 -28.22 -8.18
N TYR A 472 -14.54 -27.46 -7.86
CA TYR A 472 -13.23 -28.03 -7.52
C TYR A 472 -13.21 -28.67 -6.14
N LEU A 473 -14.17 -28.34 -5.29
CA LEU A 473 -14.33 -28.85 -3.93
C LEU A 473 -15.41 -29.97 -3.86
N ALA A 474 -16.19 -30.19 -4.91
CA ALA A 474 -17.15 -31.27 -4.99
C ALA A 474 -16.44 -32.63 -5.09
#